data_884086455db4d0e06a5ac43015c3387f
#
_entry.id   884086455db4d0e06a5ac43015c3387f
#
_cell.length_a   1.000
_cell.length_b   1.000
_cell.length_c   1.000
_cell.angle_alpha   90.00
_cell.angle_beta   90.00
_cell.angle_gamma   90.00
#
_symmetry.space_group_name_H-M   'P 1'
#
loop_
_entity.id
_entity.type
_entity.pdbx_description
1 polymer ?
#
loop_
_entity_poly.entity_id
_entity_poly.type
_entity_poly.pdbx_seq_one_letter_code
_entity_poly.pdbx_strand_id
1 'polypeptide(L)'
;MFINYYRRGLLFLKSKSSVQLGHEVNYVCYTFCLCVLSPLFRLAGDAILILFMMTALMIWEPLAGLLLLAAFIPLSLIYTLGVRKKLRRYGQEELEARRKQSRTVVEAFRGYPELEIAQAFDTSVTVFDQGIKAIVNSRLRMERYQLFPQFLSEAAIVIGLALLIASGQGDLGIVSGVFAVAAFRLIPAMRNILNCWITLQNASHSIEVVAEGLVEI
;
A
#
# COMPACT_ATOMS: atom_id res chain seq x y z
N MET A 1 2.82 11.85 -21.88
CA MET A 1 3.33 12.92 -21.02
C MET A 1 4.48 13.70 -21.65
N PHE A 2 5.59 13.08 -22.07
CA PHE A 2 6.71 13.78 -22.69
C PHE A 2 6.30 14.61 -23.94
N ILE A 3 5.54 13.99 -24.87
CA ILE A 3 5.04 14.66 -26.08
C ILE A 3 4.12 15.84 -25.73
N ASN A 4 3.24 15.66 -24.75
CA ASN A 4 2.31 16.72 -24.34
C ASN A 4 3.04 17.90 -23.70
N TYR A 5 4.05 17.64 -22.85
CA TYR A 5 4.89 18.70 -22.27
C TYR A 5 5.65 19.47 -23.34
N TYR A 6 6.18 18.78 -24.36
CA TYR A 6 6.86 19.45 -25.47
C TYR A 6 5.90 20.33 -26.30
N ARG A 7 4.67 19.87 -26.51
CA ARG A 7 3.63 20.63 -27.26
C ARG A 7 3.11 21.87 -26.53
N ARG A 8 3.21 21.92 -25.20
CA ARG A 8 2.80 23.10 -24.38
C ARG A 8 3.66 24.35 -24.60
N GLY A 9 4.77 24.22 -25.30
CA GLY A 9 5.58 25.32 -25.77
C GLY A 9 6.58 25.85 -24.75
N LEU A 10 7.36 26.84 -25.20
CA LEU A 10 8.54 27.36 -24.48
C LEU A 10 8.20 28.01 -23.14
N LEU A 11 7.07 28.67 -23.02
CA LEU A 11 6.66 29.36 -21.79
C LEU A 11 6.42 28.34 -20.66
N PHE A 12 5.76 27.23 -20.94
CA PHE A 12 5.56 26.14 -19.99
C PHE A 12 6.89 25.49 -19.59
N LEU A 13 7.77 25.23 -20.57
CA LEU A 13 9.08 24.63 -20.29
C LEU A 13 9.99 25.54 -19.46
N LYS A 14 9.84 26.87 -19.57
CA LYS A 14 10.56 27.82 -18.72
C LYS A 14 9.96 28.03 -17.34
N SER A 15 8.67 27.74 -17.15
CA SER A 15 8.00 27.89 -15.84
C SER A 15 8.40 26.80 -14.85
N LYS A 16 8.83 25.64 -15.33
CA LYS A 16 9.30 24.51 -14.51
C LYS A 16 10.80 24.28 -14.73
N SER A 17 11.51 23.84 -13.71
CA SER A 17 12.93 23.48 -13.88
C SER A 17 13.08 22.20 -14.72
N SER A 18 14.14 22.11 -15.53
CA SER A 18 14.45 20.93 -16.34
C SER A 18 14.57 19.65 -15.50
N VAL A 19 15.06 19.77 -14.26
CA VAL A 19 15.16 18.67 -13.29
C VAL A 19 13.76 18.20 -12.87
N GLN A 20 12.84 19.13 -12.63
CA GLN A 20 11.47 18.82 -12.26
C GLN A 20 10.73 18.13 -13.41
N LEU A 21 10.86 18.63 -14.63
CA LEU A 21 10.27 18.03 -15.83
C LEU A 21 10.80 16.61 -16.08
N GLY A 22 12.12 16.42 -15.93
CA GLY A 22 12.74 15.10 -16.04
C GLY A 22 12.24 14.13 -14.96
N HIS A 23 12.07 14.61 -13.73
CA HIS A 23 11.51 13.84 -12.63
C HIS A 23 10.05 13.44 -12.88
N GLU A 24 9.21 14.39 -13.31
CA GLU A 24 7.80 14.14 -13.61
C GLU A 24 7.63 13.11 -14.74
N VAL A 25 8.40 13.23 -15.83
CA VAL A 25 8.30 12.34 -16.99
C VAL A 25 8.83 10.92 -16.68
N ASN A 26 9.98 10.80 -16.00
CA ASN A 26 10.60 9.50 -15.79
C ASN A 26 10.09 8.83 -14.50
N TYR A 27 10.20 9.53 -13.36
CA TYR A 27 9.93 8.91 -12.06
C TYR A 27 8.44 8.88 -11.72
N VAL A 28 7.70 9.97 -11.96
CA VAL A 28 6.28 10.03 -11.61
C VAL A 28 5.47 9.10 -12.50
N CYS A 29 5.77 9.01 -13.80
CA CYS A 29 5.12 8.05 -14.70
C CYS A 29 5.39 6.60 -14.27
N TYR A 30 6.63 6.27 -13.91
CA TYR A 30 6.99 4.95 -13.42
C TYR A 30 6.27 4.62 -12.10
N THR A 31 6.26 5.57 -11.17
CA THR A 31 5.56 5.43 -9.89
C THR A 31 4.05 5.27 -10.09
N PHE A 32 3.45 5.98 -11.04
CA PHE A 32 2.05 5.81 -11.40
C PHE A 32 1.75 4.38 -11.87
N CYS A 33 2.58 3.82 -12.74
CA CYS A 33 2.40 2.43 -13.18
C CYS A 33 2.48 1.43 -12.01
N LEU A 34 3.44 1.61 -11.10
CA LEU A 34 3.63 0.71 -9.95
C LEU A 34 2.61 0.91 -8.83
N CYS A 35 2.24 2.15 -8.53
CA CYS A 35 1.40 2.48 -7.37
C CYS A 35 -0.08 2.65 -7.72
N VAL A 36 -0.44 2.77 -9.01
CA VAL A 36 -1.83 2.92 -9.46
C VAL A 36 -2.25 1.78 -10.35
N LEU A 37 -1.58 1.60 -11.49
CA LEU A 37 -2.00 0.60 -12.49
C LEU A 37 -1.87 -0.84 -11.94
N SER A 38 -0.71 -1.20 -11.40
CA SER A 38 -0.46 -2.54 -10.87
C SER A 38 -1.41 -2.91 -9.72
N PRO A 39 -1.64 -2.06 -8.71
CA PRO A 39 -2.65 -2.33 -7.68
C PRO A 39 -4.07 -2.43 -8.22
N LEU A 40 -4.47 -1.63 -9.21
CA LEU A 40 -5.79 -1.71 -9.83
C LEU A 40 -6.04 -3.07 -10.50
N PHE A 41 -5.07 -3.57 -11.27
CA PHE A 41 -5.19 -4.89 -11.90
C PHE A 41 -5.24 -6.02 -10.86
N ARG A 42 -4.45 -5.93 -9.79
CA ARG A 42 -4.50 -6.90 -8.68
C ARG A 42 -5.86 -6.85 -7.98
N LEU A 43 -6.38 -5.66 -7.70
CA LEU A 43 -7.68 -5.47 -7.07
C LEU A 43 -8.80 -6.07 -7.91
N ALA A 44 -8.78 -5.85 -9.23
CA ALA A 44 -9.76 -6.45 -10.14
C ALA A 44 -9.67 -7.99 -10.14
N GLY A 45 -8.45 -8.55 -10.20
CA GLY A 45 -8.24 -9.99 -10.16
C GLY A 45 -8.70 -10.63 -8.84
N ASP A 46 -8.31 -10.03 -7.71
CA ASP A 46 -8.71 -10.51 -6.38
C ASP A 46 -10.22 -10.37 -6.14
N ALA A 47 -10.85 -9.29 -6.64
CA ALA A 47 -12.30 -9.11 -6.56
C ALA A 47 -13.06 -10.18 -7.35
N ILE A 48 -12.63 -10.47 -8.59
CA ILE A 48 -13.21 -11.53 -9.42
C ILE A 48 -13.05 -12.89 -8.74
N LEU A 49 -11.86 -13.17 -8.19
CA LEU A 49 -11.58 -14.41 -7.48
C LEU A 49 -12.50 -14.58 -6.26
N ILE A 50 -12.63 -13.54 -5.42
CA ILE A 50 -13.53 -13.56 -4.26
C ILE A 50 -14.97 -13.81 -4.69
N LEU A 51 -15.45 -13.08 -5.71
CA LEU A 51 -16.81 -13.21 -6.22
C LEU A 51 -17.09 -14.62 -6.73
N PHE A 52 -16.17 -15.17 -7.52
CA PHE A 52 -16.29 -16.53 -8.05
C PHE A 52 -16.31 -17.60 -6.94
N MET A 53 -15.35 -17.52 -6.01
CA MET A 53 -15.27 -18.47 -4.90
C MET A 53 -16.47 -18.39 -3.94
N MET A 54 -16.91 -17.18 -3.62
CA MET A 54 -18.09 -16.98 -2.77
C MET A 54 -19.36 -17.50 -3.44
N THR A 55 -19.51 -17.30 -4.75
CA THR A 55 -20.65 -17.83 -5.50
C THR A 55 -20.64 -19.36 -5.51
N ALA A 56 -19.49 -19.96 -5.76
CA ALA A 56 -19.33 -21.42 -5.74
C ALA A 56 -19.64 -22.01 -4.36
N LEU A 57 -19.13 -21.39 -3.28
CA LEU A 57 -19.41 -21.79 -1.91
C LEU A 57 -20.90 -21.68 -1.53
N MET A 58 -21.55 -20.59 -1.94
CA MET A 58 -22.98 -20.39 -1.66
C MET A 58 -23.87 -21.42 -2.37
N ILE A 59 -23.44 -21.93 -3.54
CA ILE A 59 -24.18 -22.95 -4.28
C ILE A 59 -24.00 -24.35 -3.67
N TRP A 60 -22.76 -24.71 -3.29
CA TRP A 60 -22.45 -26.06 -2.84
C TRP A 60 -22.58 -26.24 -1.33
N GLU A 61 -22.12 -25.29 -0.53
CA GLU A 61 -22.10 -25.35 0.93
C GLU A 61 -22.47 -23.97 1.52
N PRO A 62 -23.77 -23.64 1.55
CA PRO A 62 -24.23 -22.31 1.97
C PRO A 62 -23.86 -21.99 3.43
N LEU A 63 -23.78 -22.99 4.31
CA LEU A 63 -23.35 -22.79 5.70
C LEU A 63 -21.87 -22.36 5.78
N ALA A 64 -21.00 -23.02 5.03
CA ALA A 64 -19.58 -22.66 4.98
C ALA A 64 -19.36 -21.25 4.39
N GLY A 65 -20.11 -20.90 3.34
CA GLY A 65 -20.10 -19.56 2.75
C GLY A 65 -20.55 -18.47 3.73
N LEU A 66 -21.60 -18.75 4.48
CA LEU A 66 -22.16 -17.82 5.46
C LEU A 66 -21.25 -17.62 6.68
N LEU A 67 -20.62 -18.68 7.16
CA LEU A 67 -19.60 -18.62 8.22
C LEU A 67 -18.36 -17.82 7.78
N LEU A 68 -17.90 -18.01 6.54
CA LEU A 68 -16.81 -17.22 5.97
C LEU A 68 -17.18 -15.73 5.91
N LEU A 69 -18.36 -15.37 5.39
CA LEU A 69 -18.82 -14.00 5.39
C LEU A 69 -18.93 -13.41 6.79
N ALA A 70 -19.49 -14.15 7.73
CA ALA A 70 -19.64 -13.72 9.12
C ALA A 70 -18.29 -13.50 9.81
N ALA A 71 -17.25 -14.23 9.44
CA ALA A 71 -15.89 -14.04 9.95
C ALA A 71 -15.19 -12.86 9.26
N PHE A 72 -15.37 -12.70 7.95
CA PHE A 72 -14.63 -11.71 7.16
C PHE A 72 -15.17 -10.27 7.25
N ILE A 73 -16.50 -10.11 7.33
CA ILE A 73 -17.11 -8.77 7.40
C ILE A 73 -16.63 -8.00 8.64
N PRO A 74 -16.74 -8.52 9.88
CA PRO A 74 -16.26 -7.81 11.06
C PRO A 74 -14.74 -7.60 11.04
N LEU A 75 -13.99 -8.57 10.51
CA LEU A 75 -12.55 -8.48 10.37
C LEU A 75 -12.13 -7.30 9.47
N SER A 76 -12.75 -7.18 8.30
CA SER A 76 -12.54 -6.08 7.36
C SER A 76 -12.92 -4.73 7.98
N LEU A 77 -14.00 -4.69 8.76
CA LEU A 77 -14.48 -3.48 9.42
C LEU A 77 -13.50 -3.02 10.51
N ILE A 78 -13.03 -3.92 11.36
CA ILE A 78 -12.04 -3.64 12.41
C ILE A 78 -10.74 -3.12 11.79
N TYR A 79 -10.30 -3.74 10.69
CA TYR A 79 -9.10 -3.30 9.99
C TYR A 79 -9.24 -1.90 9.40
N THR A 80 -10.33 -1.64 8.66
CA THR A 80 -10.54 -0.33 8.02
C THR A 80 -10.71 0.79 9.03
N LEU A 81 -11.39 0.57 10.13
CA LEU A 81 -11.64 1.60 11.14
C LEU A 81 -10.45 1.80 12.09
N GLY A 82 -9.77 0.72 12.49
CA GLY A 82 -8.71 0.77 13.50
C GLY A 82 -7.31 0.99 12.94
N VAL A 83 -6.95 0.23 11.92
CA VAL A 83 -5.57 0.18 11.41
C VAL A 83 -5.29 1.27 10.38
N ARG A 84 -6.25 1.59 9.51
CA ARG A 84 -6.10 2.57 8.43
C ARG A 84 -5.62 3.94 8.90
N LYS A 85 -6.20 4.46 9.99
CA LYS A 85 -5.86 5.78 10.53
C LYS A 85 -4.40 5.82 11.02
N LYS A 86 -3.95 4.75 11.66
CA LYS A 86 -2.56 4.61 12.14
C LYS A 86 -1.58 4.45 10.98
N LEU A 87 -1.91 3.61 9.99
CA LEU A 87 -1.07 3.45 8.80
C LEU A 87 -0.86 4.77 8.06
N ARG A 88 -1.93 5.54 7.84
CA ARG A 88 -1.84 6.85 7.20
C ARG A 88 -0.93 7.80 7.97
N ARG A 89 -1.05 7.84 9.29
CA ARG A 89 -0.20 8.67 10.14
C ARG A 89 1.28 8.28 10.02
N TYR A 90 1.60 6.99 10.16
CA TYR A 90 2.99 6.52 10.04
C TYR A 90 3.56 6.71 8.63
N GLY A 91 2.73 6.57 7.58
CA GLY A 91 3.13 6.89 6.22
C GLY A 91 3.48 8.37 6.02
N GLN A 92 2.74 9.27 6.67
CA GLN A 92 3.06 10.71 6.65
C GLN A 92 4.36 11.00 7.43
N GLU A 93 4.53 10.41 8.62
CA GLU A 93 5.76 10.54 9.41
C GLU A 93 6.99 10.04 8.62
N GLU A 94 6.87 8.92 7.90
CA GLU A 94 7.93 8.41 7.01
C GLU A 94 8.25 9.38 5.88
N LEU A 95 7.22 9.93 5.22
CA LEU A 95 7.39 10.88 4.12
C LEU A 95 8.09 12.17 4.57
N GLU A 96 7.70 12.70 5.72
CA GLU A 96 8.33 13.89 6.30
C GLU A 96 9.79 13.62 6.67
N ALA A 97 10.08 12.47 7.28
CA ALA A 97 11.43 12.07 7.61
C ALA A 97 12.32 11.92 6.36
N ARG A 98 11.78 11.32 5.27
CA ARG A 98 12.47 11.23 3.97
C ARG A 98 12.75 12.60 3.35
N ARG A 99 11.77 13.51 3.38
CA ARG A 99 11.96 14.88 2.88
C ARG A 99 13.05 15.61 3.67
N LYS A 100 13.02 15.50 5.00
CA LYS A 100 14.04 16.10 5.88
C LYS A 100 15.43 15.54 5.58
N GLN A 101 15.55 14.22 5.46
CA GLN A 101 16.81 13.55 5.15
C GLN A 101 17.34 13.97 3.76
N SER A 102 16.51 13.98 2.74
CA SER A 102 16.89 14.42 1.39
C SER A 102 17.38 15.87 1.40
N ARG A 103 16.71 16.73 2.15
CA ARG A 103 17.12 18.14 2.32
C ARG A 103 18.49 18.23 3.00
N THR A 104 18.73 17.50 4.07
CA THR A 104 20.02 17.46 4.77
C THR A 104 21.16 17.06 3.82
N VAL A 105 20.95 16.06 2.95
CA VAL A 105 21.95 15.66 1.95
C VAL A 105 22.25 16.78 0.95
N VAL A 106 21.19 17.41 0.43
CA VAL A 106 21.36 18.52 -0.53
C VAL A 106 22.07 19.73 0.11
N GLU A 107 21.71 20.05 1.35
CA GLU A 107 22.35 21.14 2.12
C GLU A 107 23.82 20.82 2.40
N ALA A 108 24.17 19.58 2.78
CA ALA A 108 25.54 19.18 3.02
C ALA A 108 26.42 19.27 1.76
N PHE A 109 25.90 18.82 0.61
CA PHE A 109 26.67 18.92 -0.64
C PHE A 109 26.79 20.35 -1.18
N ARG A 110 25.74 21.19 -0.99
CA ARG A 110 25.80 22.61 -1.40
C ARG A 110 26.69 23.43 -0.49
N GLY A 111 26.67 23.15 0.80
CA GLY A 111 27.46 23.82 1.82
C GLY A 111 28.80 23.11 2.12
N TYR A 112 29.33 22.33 1.17
CA TYR A 112 30.58 21.58 1.39
C TYR A 112 31.76 22.49 1.86
N PRO A 113 32.04 23.65 1.25
CA PRO A 113 33.12 24.49 1.70
C PRO A 113 32.93 25.02 3.14
N GLU A 114 31.71 25.38 3.48
CA GLU A 114 31.35 25.87 4.81
C GLU A 114 31.48 24.77 5.88
N LEU A 115 31.05 23.56 5.55
CA LEU A 115 31.16 22.38 6.43
C LEU A 115 32.62 22.00 6.68
N GLU A 116 33.48 22.06 5.66
CA GLU A 116 34.92 21.81 5.79
C GLU A 116 35.60 22.87 6.67
N ILE A 117 35.34 24.17 6.42
CA ILE A 117 35.90 25.27 7.19
C ILE A 117 35.46 25.18 8.66
N ALA A 118 34.19 24.85 8.90
CA ALA A 118 33.62 24.71 10.25
C ALA A 118 33.96 23.37 10.93
N GLN A 119 34.59 22.45 10.24
CA GLN A 119 34.81 21.05 10.69
C GLN A 119 33.53 20.39 11.22
N ALA A 120 32.38 20.70 10.60
CA ALA A 120 31.04 20.31 11.05
C ALA A 120 30.49 19.08 10.33
N PHE A 121 31.29 18.35 9.58
CA PHE A 121 30.86 17.17 8.82
C PHE A 121 30.25 16.09 9.71
N ASP A 122 30.87 15.77 10.86
CA ASP A 122 30.37 14.78 11.80
C ASP A 122 28.98 15.12 12.37
N THR A 123 28.71 16.42 12.52
CA THR A 123 27.36 16.89 12.92
C THR A 123 26.35 16.59 11.83
N SER A 124 26.69 16.83 10.58
CA SER A 124 25.83 16.52 9.43
C SER A 124 25.58 15.00 9.30
N VAL A 125 26.58 14.17 9.50
CA VAL A 125 26.45 12.70 9.57
C VAL A 125 25.48 12.29 10.69
N THR A 126 25.62 12.89 11.87
CA THR A 126 24.72 12.59 13.01
C THR A 126 23.27 12.93 12.68
N VAL A 127 23.01 14.08 12.06
CA VAL A 127 21.65 14.49 11.62
C VAL A 127 21.12 13.55 10.57
N PHE A 128 21.94 13.13 9.61
CA PHE A 128 21.58 12.16 8.58
C PHE A 128 21.19 10.80 9.21
N ASP A 129 22.00 10.29 10.14
CA ASP A 129 21.75 9.02 10.87
C ASP A 129 20.44 9.06 11.67
N GLN A 130 20.17 10.20 12.33
CA GLN A 130 18.88 10.40 13.02
C GLN A 130 17.71 10.37 12.03
N GLY A 131 17.87 10.95 10.84
CA GLY A 131 16.89 10.89 9.76
C GLY A 131 16.64 9.46 9.30
N ILE A 132 17.68 8.67 9.07
CA ILE A 132 17.57 7.24 8.71
C ILE A 132 16.85 6.46 9.81
N LYS A 133 17.24 6.64 11.08
CA LYS A 133 16.58 5.96 12.21
C LYS A 133 15.09 6.31 12.31
N ALA A 134 14.72 7.56 12.06
CA ALA A 134 13.32 7.98 12.04
C ALA A 134 12.54 7.29 10.91
N ILE A 135 13.10 7.21 9.69
CA ILE A 135 12.50 6.52 8.54
C ILE A 135 12.30 5.03 8.86
N VAL A 136 13.35 4.36 9.34
CA VAL A 136 13.31 2.93 9.69
C VAL A 136 12.27 2.65 10.76
N ASN A 137 12.23 3.45 11.83
CA ASN A 137 11.28 3.28 12.92
C ASN A 137 9.82 3.46 12.45
N SER A 138 9.55 4.47 11.62
CA SER A 138 8.22 4.69 11.05
C SER A 138 7.82 3.53 10.13
N ARG A 139 8.76 3.03 9.31
CA ARG A 139 8.55 1.89 8.43
C ARG A 139 8.26 0.60 9.20
N LEU A 140 9.06 0.28 10.24
CA LEU A 140 8.84 -0.89 11.08
C LEU A 140 7.50 -0.85 11.81
N ARG A 141 7.07 0.33 12.28
CA ARG A 141 5.73 0.51 12.86
C ARG A 141 4.65 0.24 11.83
N MET A 142 4.79 0.77 10.61
CA MET A 142 3.84 0.55 9.53
C MET A 142 3.74 -0.93 9.16
N GLU A 143 4.86 -1.64 9.04
CA GLU A 143 4.91 -3.08 8.72
C GLU A 143 4.24 -3.93 9.81
N ARG A 144 4.46 -3.63 11.09
CA ARG A 144 3.76 -4.33 12.18
C ARG A 144 2.23 -4.23 12.05
N TYR A 145 1.72 -3.06 11.72
CA TYR A 145 0.28 -2.88 11.51
C TYR A 145 -0.22 -3.53 10.21
N GLN A 146 0.63 -3.68 9.21
CA GLN A 146 0.28 -4.43 7.99
C GLN A 146 0.22 -5.93 8.21
N LEU A 147 0.97 -6.48 9.17
CA LEU A 147 0.92 -7.91 9.53
C LEU A 147 -0.29 -8.27 10.41
N PHE A 148 -0.83 -7.30 11.17
CA PHE A 148 -1.95 -7.55 12.08
C PHE A 148 -3.16 -8.25 11.43
N PRO A 149 -3.63 -7.85 10.24
CA PRO A 149 -4.73 -8.52 9.55
C PRO A 149 -4.43 -9.98 9.22
N GLN A 150 -3.17 -10.33 8.98
CA GLN A 150 -2.77 -11.70 8.70
C GLN A 150 -3.03 -12.61 9.90
N PHE A 151 -2.53 -12.25 11.08
CA PHE A 151 -2.77 -13.02 12.30
C PHE A 151 -4.25 -13.13 12.64
N LEU A 152 -4.99 -12.05 12.45
CA LEU A 152 -6.41 -12.01 12.74
C LEU A 152 -7.19 -12.92 11.76
N SER A 153 -6.80 -12.97 10.49
CA SER A 153 -7.40 -13.83 9.50
C SER A 153 -7.07 -15.32 9.73
N GLU A 154 -5.85 -15.64 10.13
CA GLU A 154 -5.46 -16.99 10.50
C GLU A 154 -6.27 -17.49 11.71
N ALA A 155 -6.44 -16.65 12.73
CA ALA A 155 -7.28 -16.95 13.87
C ALA A 155 -8.76 -17.18 13.47
N ALA A 156 -9.27 -16.35 12.56
CA ALA A 156 -10.65 -16.49 12.06
C ALA A 156 -10.89 -17.82 11.32
N ILE A 157 -9.88 -18.32 10.58
CA ILE A 157 -9.97 -19.65 9.94
C ILE A 157 -10.06 -20.75 11.00
N VAL A 158 -9.16 -20.72 11.97
CA VAL A 158 -9.12 -21.76 13.01
C VAL A 158 -10.44 -21.78 13.77
N ILE A 159 -10.97 -20.62 14.15
CA ILE A 159 -12.28 -20.50 14.82
C ILE A 159 -13.40 -20.98 13.90
N GLY A 160 -13.41 -20.57 12.63
CA GLY A 160 -14.44 -20.98 11.67
C GLY A 160 -14.43 -22.49 11.43
N LEU A 161 -13.24 -23.09 11.31
CA LEU A 161 -13.09 -24.53 11.16
C LEU A 161 -13.57 -25.27 12.41
N ALA A 162 -13.21 -24.79 13.60
CA ALA A 162 -13.66 -25.38 14.86
C ALA A 162 -15.18 -25.32 15.03
N LEU A 163 -15.80 -24.19 14.67
CA LEU A 163 -17.27 -24.06 14.69
C LEU A 163 -17.95 -24.98 13.69
N LEU A 164 -17.36 -25.15 12.51
CA LEU A 164 -17.90 -26.02 11.47
C LEU A 164 -17.85 -27.50 11.90
N ILE A 165 -16.74 -27.94 12.51
CA ILE A 165 -16.61 -29.29 13.08
C ILE A 165 -17.62 -29.47 14.24
N ALA A 166 -17.78 -28.47 15.10
CA ALA A 166 -18.71 -28.51 16.23
C ALA A 166 -20.19 -28.55 15.80
N SER A 167 -20.54 -28.03 14.63
CA SER A 167 -21.92 -28.01 14.11
C SER A 167 -22.42 -29.41 13.70
N GLY A 168 -21.52 -30.37 13.49
CA GLY A 168 -21.83 -31.75 13.18
C GLY A 168 -22.65 -32.00 11.90
N GLN A 169 -22.75 -31.01 11.02
CA GLN A 169 -23.55 -31.08 9.79
C GLN A 169 -22.68 -31.50 8.60
N GLY A 170 -23.14 -32.53 7.87
CA GLY A 170 -22.55 -32.99 6.62
C GLY A 170 -21.39 -33.99 6.77
N ASP A 171 -20.80 -34.32 5.61
CA ASP A 171 -19.59 -35.16 5.57
C ASP A 171 -18.39 -34.26 5.99
N LEU A 172 -18.07 -34.34 7.30
CA LEU A 172 -17.11 -33.47 8.00
C LEU A 172 -15.77 -33.36 7.26
N GLY A 173 -15.37 -34.40 6.54
CA GLY A 173 -14.11 -34.40 5.78
C GLY A 173 -14.14 -33.50 4.55
N ILE A 174 -15.22 -33.55 3.78
CA ILE A 174 -15.34 -32.81 2.52
C ILE A 174 -15.62 -31.33 2.82
N VAL A 175 -16.56 -31.04 3.70
CA VAL A 175 -16.96 -29.64 4.03
C VAL A 175 -15.82 -28.87 4.68
N SER A 176 -15.11 -29.50 5.63
CA SER A 176 -13.94 -28.88 6.27
C SER A 176 -12.78 -28.65 5.29
N GLY A 177 -12.57 -29.59 4.35
CA GLY A 177 -11.56 -29.44 3.30
C GLY A 177 -11.86 -28.28 2.35
N VAL A 178 -13.10 -28.18 1.88
CA VAL A 178 -13.55 -27.08 0.99
C VAL A 178 -13.45 -25.73 1.71
N PHE A 179 -13.89 -25.68 2.98
CA PHE A 179 -13.77 -24.48 3.80
C PHE A 179 -12.30 -24.03 3.97
N ALA A 180 -11.41 -24.99 4.30
CA ALA A 180 -9.99 -24.68 4.47
C ALA A 180 -9.35 -24.14 3.18
N VAL A 181 -9.60 -24.79 2.04
CA VAL A 181 -9.07 -24.35 0.74
C VAL A 181 -9.61 -22.96 0.38
N ALA A 182 -10.91 -22.72 0.57
CA ALA A 182 -11.52 -21.44 0.29
C ALA A 182 -10.95 -20.33 1.20
N ALA A 183 -10.83 -20.60 2.50
CA ALA A 183 -10.26 -19.68 3.45
C ALA A 183 -8.80 -19.34 3.12
N PHE A 184 -7.98 -20.33 2.80
CA PHE A 184 -6.58 -20.14 2.39
C PHE A 184 -6.44 -19.26 1.15
N ARG A 185 -7.42 -19.24 0.27
CA ARG A 185 -7.41 -18.43 -0.96
C ARG A 185 -7.99 -17.04 -0.75
N LEU A 186 -9.07 -16.92 0.03
CA LEU A 186 -9.77 -15.68 0.28
C LEU A 186 -8.97 -14.70 1.16
N ILE A 187 -8.21 -15.21 2.14
CA ILE A 187 -7.42 -14.35 3.04
C ILE A 187 -6.38 -13.52 2.32
N PRO A 188 -5.48 -14.12 1.49
CA PRO A 188 -4.52 -13.31 0.74
C PRO A 188 -5.20 -12.31 -0.19
N ALA A 189 -6.30 -12.70 -0.85
CA ALA A 189 -7.05 -11.83 -1.76
C ALA A 189 -7.62 -10.61 -1.02
N MET A 190 -8.24 -10.80 0.15
CA MET A 190 -8.74 -9.70 0.97
C MET A 190 -7.63 -8.78 1.47
N ARG A 191 -6.52 -9.33 1.92
CA ARG A 191 -5.35 -8.55 2.34
C ARG A 191 -4.81 -7.70 1.17
N ASN A 192 -4.73 -8.30 -0.02
CA ASN A 192 -4.28 -7.59 -1.21
C ASN A 192 -5.21 -6.44 -1.56
N ILE A 193 -6.53 -6.63 -1.52
CA ILE A 193 -7.51 -5.56 -1.76
C ILE A 193 -7.28 -4.39 -0.80
N LEU A 194 -7.12 -4.66 0.50
CA LEU A 194 -6.89 -3.62 1.51
C LEU A 194 -5.56 -2.89 1.28
N ASN A 195 -4.49 -3.62 0.96
CA ASN A 195 -3.18 -3.04 0.65
C ASN A 195 -3.21 -2.21 -0.64
N CYS A 196 -3.88 -2.71 -1.69
CA CYS A 196 -4.07 -1.97 -2.95
C CYS A 196 -4.82 -0.66 -2.71
N TRP A 197 -5.87 -0.68 -1.89
CA TRP A 197 -6.62 0.52 -1.53
C TRP A 197 -5.76 1.57 -0.83
N ILE A 198 -4.92 1.16 0.13
CA ILE A 198 -3.99 2.06 0.81
C ILE A 198 -2.96 2.62 -0.16
N THR A 199 -2.41 1.79 -1.03
CA THR A 199 -1.41 2.21 -2.03
C THR A 199 -2.02 3.23 -2.99
N LEU A 200 -3.23 3.02 -3.47
CA LEU A 200 -3.96 3.97 -4.33
C LEU A 200 -4.19 5.32 -3.64
N GLN A 201 -4.57 5.32 -2.35
CA GLN A 201 -4.75 6.56 -1.60
C GLN A 201 -3.45 7.35 -1.42
N ASN A 202 -2.33 6.64 -1.24
CA ASN A 202 -1.02 7.29 -1.10
C ASN A 202 -0.44 7.77 -2.44
N ALA A 203 -0.96 7.26 -3.56
CA ALA A 203 -0.54 7.63 -4.91
C ALA A 203 -1.29 8.86 -5.49
N SER A 204 -2.11 9.56 -4.69
CA SER A 204 -2.93 10.71 -5.14
C SER A 204 -2.11 11.77 -5.87
N HIS A 205 -0.92 12.11 -5.38
CA HIS A 205 -0.03 13.06 -6.03
C HIS A 205 0.43 12.59 -7.42
N SER A 206 0.77 11.31 -7.57
CA SER A 206 1.17 10.76 -8.88
C SER A 206 0.00 10.74 -9.87
N ILE A 207 -1.22 10.53 -9.38
CA ILE A 207 -2.44 10.58 -10.19
C ILE A 207 -2.67 12.02 -10.69
N GLU A 208 -2.54 13.01 -9.82
CA GLU A 208 -2.75 14.41 -10.14
C GLU A 208 -1.75 14.91 -11.19
N VAL A 209 -0.45 14.63 -10.99
CA VAL A 209 0.62 15.02 -11.95
C VAL A 209 0.44 14.34 -13.30
N VAL A 210 0.06 13.06 -13.34
CA VAL A 210 -0.17 12.34 -14.58
C VAL A 210 -1.45 12.84 -15.27
N ALA A 211 -2.51 13.10 -14.50
CA ALA A 211 -3.75 13.66 -15.06
C ALA A 211 -3.49 15.04 -15.69
N GLU A 212 -2.77 15.94 -14.99
CA GLU A 212 -2.39 17.24 -15.52
C GLU A 212 -1.49 17.13 -16.78
N GLY A 213 -0.58 16.14 -16.79
CA GLY A 213 0.32 15.89 -17.92
C GLY A 213 -0.34 15.25 -19.15
N LEU A 214 -1.51 14.63 -18.97
CA LEU A 214 -2.28 13.99 -20.05
C LEU A 214 -3.38 14.88 -20.64
N VAL A 215 -3.78 15.96 -19.96
CA VAL A 215 -4.77 16.90 -20.50
C VAL A 215 -4.18 17.52 -21.77
N GLU A 216 -4.81 17.22 -22.88
CA GLU A 216 -4.51 17.86 -24.17
C GLU A 216 -5.05 19.31 -24.16
N ILE A 217 -4.22 20.23 -24.65
CA ILE A 217 -4.60 21.63 -24.87
C ILE A 217 -5.13 21.78 -26.27
#